data_57e09ddc784591d39aeb97b91fe8fc6a
#
_entry.id   57e09ddc784591d39aeb97b91fe8fc6a
#
_cell.length_a   1.000
_cell.length_b   1.000
_cell.length_c   1.000
_cell.angle_alpha   90.00
_cell.angle_beta   90.00
_cell.angle_gamma   90.00
#
_symmetry.space_group_name_H-M   'P 1'
#
loop_
_entity.id
_entity.type
_entity.pdbx_description
1 polymer ?
#
loop_
_entity_poly.entity_id
_entity_poly.type
_entity_poly.pdbx_seq_one_letter_code
_entity_poly.pdbx_strand_id
1 'polypeptide(L)'
;MGCKAQWDRQFIDSWCTQVFRNNAYRKHREEVLFEREKALFPQTQLIVEKELKRRKLMEEIETVRGEMFRLWRQHGITHMTHQLLRWTLFVEGKYPDVRVVVERLENLYQQMEELRAEDESDAAKKFVRKCPTPECRGFLNREYHCTLCEGDYCEKCNEPTGVGHACDPETVKTIALINKDSKPCPKCGVVIHKLEGCTQMWCPSCHTAFNWRTGAIELGRIHNPHYLEFRRKGGSISREHSDIPCGGAPTFAELRSIATPEELLIFRLELDQFEREIRWVYDRPQSTDYPRRMYLMNQISTESFKREIQKRDKRNQRNKELHYLFQMIVDACGDFLRQYMIEQNTQRVVSDINGVIDYANEVLGNIHRRYKCYTPRRLEKIYC
;
A
#
# COMPACT_ATOMS: atom_id res chain seq x y z
N MET A 1 -18.88 0.70 29.15
CA MET A 1 -18.29 1.27 27.90
C MET A 1 -16.95 0.60 27.67
N GLY A 2 -16.77 -0.16 26.58
CA GLY A 2 -15.53 -0.85 26.28
C GLY A 2 -14.43 0.15 25.90
N CYS A 3 -13.19 -0.12 26.27
CA CYS A 3 -12.04 0.77 26.04
C CYS A 3 -11.65 0.93 24.54
N LYS A 4 -12.35 0.28 23.61
CA LYS A 4 -12.11 0.28 22.16
C LYS A 4 -10.62 0.01 21.75
N ALA A 5 -9.79 -0.48 22.70
CA ALA A 5 -8.43 -0.84 22.41
C ALA A 5 -8.40 -2.06 21.48
N GLN A 6 -7.52 -2.02 20.50
CA GLN A 6 -7.32 -3.16 19.63
C GLN A 6 -6.58 -4.24 20.41
N TRP A 7 -7.17 -5.42 20.51
CA TRP A 7 -6.50 -6.58 21.09
C TRP A 7 -5.38 -7.05 20.14
N ASP A 8 -4.21 -7.25 20.67
CA ASP A 8 -3.11 -7.86 19.92
C ASP A 8 -3.36 -9.37 19.72
N ARG A 9 -2.57 -9.96 18.84
CA ARG A 9 -2.73 -11.38 18.52
C ARG A 9 -2.38 -12.26 19.70
N GLN A 10 -1.42 -11.88 20.54
CA GLN A 10 -1.04 -12.61 21.73
C GLN A 10 -2.17 -12.70 22.74
N PHE A 11 -2.83 -11.57 23.00
CA PHE A 11 -4.00 -11.53 23.88
C PHE A 11 -5.12 -12.46 23.38
N ILE A 12 -5.46 -12.37 22.08
CA ILE A 12 -6.50 -13.22 21.47
C ILE A 12 -6.15 -14.69 21.58
N ASP A 13 -4.89 -15.07 21.34
CA ASP A 13 -4.43 -16.45 21.41
C ASP A 13 -4.40 -16.99 22.84
N SER A 14 -4.21 -16.14 23.86
CA SER A 14 -4.17 -16.52 25.27
C SER A 14 -5.55 -16.63 25.90
N TRP A 15 -6.47 -15.73 25.54
CA TRP A 15 -7.76 -15.58 26.24
C TRP A 15 -8.97 -16.11 25.47
N CYS A 16 -8.86 -16.29 24.15
CA CYS A 16 -9.99 -16.75 23.34
C CYS A 16 -9.86 -18.22 22.98
N THR A 17 -10.98 -18.94 22.97
CA THR A 17 -11.02 -20.35 22.57
C THR A 17 -10.62 -20.53 21.10
N GLN A 18 -10.07 -21.67 20.75
CA GLN A 18 -9.70 -22.01 19.38
C GLN A 18 -10.90 -21.96 18.43
N VAL A 19 -12.09 -22.38 18.90
CA VAL A 19 -13.33 -22.33 18.11
C VAL A 19 -13.70 -20.89 17.77
N PHE A 20 -13.69 -20.00 18.75
CA PHE A 20 -13.96 -18.56 18.52
C PHE A 20 -12.96 -17.95 17.54
N ARG A 21 -11.66 -18.21 17.73
CA ARG A 21 -10.58 -17.69 16.86
C ARG A 21 -10.73 -18.11 15.41
N ASN A 22 -11.05 -19.40 15.20
CA ASN A 22 -11.12 -19.96 13.85
C ASN A 22 -12.41 -19.63 13.11
N ASN A 23 -13.48 -19.30 13.81
CA ASN A 23 -14.81 -19.04 13.24
C ASN A 23 -15.16 -17.54 13.34
N ALA A 24 -15.74 -17.12 14.47
CA ALA A 24 -16.30 -15.77 14.63
C ALA A 24 -15.25 -14.66 14.47
N TYR A 25 -14.11 -14.77 15.15
CA TYR A 25 -13.04 -13.78 15.05
C TYR A 25 -12.44 -13.72 13.65
N ARG A 26 -12.17 -14.87 13.04
CA ARG A 26 -11.61 -14.94 11.68
C ARG A 26 -12.54 -14.27 10.68
N LYS A 27 -13.84 -14.57 10.73
CA LYS A 27 -14.86 -13.98 9.84
C LYS A 27 -14.98 -12.48 10.05
N HIS A 28 -15.08 -12.03 11.30
CA HIS A 28 -15.10 -10.61 11.63
C HIS A 28 -13.85 -9.88 11.15
N ARG A 29 -12.67 -10.46 11.38
CA ARG A 29 -11.39 -9.89 10.90
C ARG A 29 -11.35 -9.77 9.39
N GLU A 30 -11.86 -10.77 8.68
CA GLU A 30 -11.96 -10.75 7.21
C GLU A 30 -12.79 -9.59 6.71
N GLU A 31 -13.96 -9.37 7.32
CA GLU A 31 -14.86 -8.27 6.97
C GLU A 31 -14.21 -6.91 7.25
N VAL A 32 -13.61 -6.73 8.41
CA VAL A 32 -12.91 -5.48 8.77
C VAL A 32 -11.78 -5.17 7.80
N LEU A 33 -10.99 -6.16 7.43
CA LEU A 33 -9.89 -5.97 6.47
C LEU A 33 -10.43 -5.64 5.08
N PHE A 34 -11.50 -6.29 4.65
CA PHE A 34 -12.12 -6.03 3.36
C PHE A 34 -12.72 -4.61 3.28
N GLU A 35 -13.41 -4.15 4.33
CA GLU A 35 -13.92 -2.78 4.39
C GLU A 35 -12.79 -1.73 4.38
N ARG A 36 -11.64 -2.01 5.03
CA ARG A 36 -10.45 -1.16 4.92
C ARG A 36 -9.94 -1.05 3.49
N GLU A 37 -9.89 -2.17 2.77
CA GLU A 37 -9.43 -2.18 1.38
C GLU A 37 -10.42 -1.48 0.44
N LYS A 38 -11.73 -1.61 0.68
CA LYS A 38 -12.76 -0.87 -0.09
C LYS A 38 -12.56 0.64 -0.01
N ALA A 39 -12.13 1.16 1.13
CA ALA A 39 -11.83 2.57 1.29
C ALA A 39 -10.68 3.08 0.38
N LEU A 40 -9.84 2.16 -0.10
CA LEU A 40 -8.71 2.47 -0.99
C LEU A 40 -9.02 2.22 -2.48
N PHE A 41 -10.21 1.68 -2.80
CA PHE A 41 -10.60 1.37 -4.19
C PHE A 41 -10.60 2.61 -5.10
N PRO A 42 -11.11 3.78 -4.71
CA PRO A 42 -11.08 4.95 -5.59
C PRO A 42 -9.68 5.32 -6.06
N GLN A 43 -8.70 5.30 -5.16
CA GLN A 43 -7.29 5.59 -5.51
C GLN A 43 -6.71 4.52 -6.44
N THR A 44 -7.07 3.25 -6.18
CA THR A 44 -6.59 2.12 -6.99
C THR A 44 -7.23 2.11 -8.37
N GLN A 45 -8.47 2.58 -8.52
CA GLN A 45 -9.17 2.63 -9.80
C GLN A 45 -8.41 3.42 -10.86
N LEU A 46 -7.76 4.51 -10.48
CA LEU A 46 -6.98 5.32 -11.42
C LEU A 46 -5.80 4.56 -12.00
N ILE A 47 -5.12 3.79 -11.15
CA ILE A 47 -4.03 2.91 -11.59
C ILE A 47 -4.59 1.83 -12.53
N VAL A 48 -5.79 1.31 -12.21
CA VAL A 48 -6.49 0.33 -13.05
C VAL A 48 -6.91 0.95 -14.40
N GLU A 49 -7.44 2.16 -14.41
CA GLU A 49 -7.81 2.88 -15.64
C GLU A 49 -6.60 3.10 -16.55
N LYS A 50 -5.48 3.56 -15.99
CA LYS A 50 -4.22 3.67 -16.73
C LYS A 50 -3.76 2.32 -17.30
N GLU A 51 -3.84 1.27 -16.49
CA GLU A 51 -3.46 -0.08 -16.93
C GLU A 51 -4.38 -0.61 -18.03
N LEU A 52 -5.70 -0.36 -17.95
CA LEU A 52 -6.65 -0.76 -19.00
C LEU A 52 -6.41 0.03 -20.28
N LYS A 53 -6.20 1.36 -20.21
CA LYS A 53 -5.82 2.17 -21.37
C LYS A 53 -4.52 1.67 -22.01
N ARG A 54 -3.51 1.40 -21.17
CA ARG A 54 -2.23 0.85 -21.63
C ARG A 54 -2.40 -0.47 -22.37
N ARG A 55 -3.25 -1.37 -21.87
CA ARG A 55 -3.53 -2.67 -22.53
C ARG A 55 -4.23 -2.48 -23.85
N LYS A 56 -5.27 -1.64 -23.92
CA LYS A 56 -5.96 -1.31 -25.18
C LYS A 56 -4.96 -0.76 -26.23
N LEU A 57 -4.12 0.21 -25.83
CA LEU A 57 -3.08 0.74 -26.73
C LEU A 57 -2.07 -0.32 -27.19
N MET A 58 -1.67 -1.23 -26.30
CA MET A 58 -0.75 -2.34 -26.65
C MET A 58 -1.39 -3.30 -27.66
N GLU A 59 -2.67 -3.65 -27.51
CA GLU A 59 -3.41 -4.49 -28.46
C GLU A 59 -3.54 -3.80 -29.82
N GLU A 60 -3.84 -2.49 -29.85
CA GLU A 60 -3.88 -1.71 -31.08
C GLU A 60 -2.52 -1.63 -31.76
N ILE A 61 -1.45 -1.36 -31.00
CA ILE A 61 -0.07 -1.35 -31.51
C ILE A 61 0.29 -2.69 -32.14
N GLU A 62 -0.05 -3.81 -31.50
CA GLU A 62 0.26 -5.13 -32.02
C GLU A 62 -0.52 -5.44 -33.31
N THR A 63 -1.79 -4.99 -33.37
CA THR A 63 -2.63 -5.11 -34.59
C THR A 63 -2.02 -4.29 -35.73
N VAL A 64 -1.68 -3.03 -35.50
CA VAL A 64 -1.10 -2.13 -36.51
C VAL A 64 0.29 -2.61 -36.95
N ARG A 65 1.09 -3.13 -36.04
CA ARG A 65 2.38 -3.77 -36.38
C ARG A 65 2.21 -4.98 -37.29
N GLY A 66 1.19 -5.81 -37.01
CA GLY A 66 0.86 -6.95 -37.88
C GLY A 66 0.44 -6.51 -39.28
N GLU A 67 -0.29 -5.39 -39.39
CA GLU A 67 -0.67 -4.79 -40.69
C GLU A 67 0.57 -4.25 -41.41
N MET A 68 1.44 -3.51 -40.71
CA MET A 68 2.71 -3.01 -41.25
C MET A 68 3.57 -4.15 -41.82
N PHE A 69 3.73 -5.26 -41.08
CA PHE A 69 4.51 -6.41 -41.57
C PHE A 69 3.90 -7.09 -42.80
N ARG A 70 2.56 -7.10 -42.91
CA ARG A 70 1.89 -7.62 -44.11
C ARG A 70 2.19 -6.75 -45.34
N LEU A 71 2.06 -5.42 -45.18
CA LEU A 71 2.38 -4.47 -46.27
C LEU A 71 3.86 -4.51 -46.67
N TRP A 72 4.76 -4.61 -45.71
CA TRP A 72 6.19 -4.77 -46.01
C TRP A 72 6.46 -5.99 -46.86
N ARG A 73 5.84 -7.12 -46.56
CA ARG A 73 5.97 -8.34 -47.34
C ARG A 73 5.41 -8.17 -48.73
N GLN A 74 4.27 -7.50 -48.89
CA GLN A 74 3.62 -7.23 -50.18
C GLN A 74 4.50 -6.35 -51.07
N HIS A 75 5.15 -5.33 -50.51
CA HIS A 75 6.02 -4.43 -51.24
C HIS A 75 7.46 -4.92 -51.36
N GLY A 76 7.78 -6.10 -50.86
CA GLY A 76 9.15 -6.63 -50.87
C GLY A 76 10.15 -5.80 -50.04
N ILE A 77 9.67 -5.08 -49.04
CA ILE A 77 10.53 -4.24 -48.16
C ILE A 77 11.27 -5.18 -47.21
N THR A 78 12.52 -5.48 -47.56
CA THR A 78 13.42 -6.28 -46.74
C THR A 78 14.68 -5.48 -46.45
N HIS A 79 15.23 -5.60 -45.21
CA HIS A 79 16.52 -5.02 -44.81
C HIS A 79 16.66 -3.49 -44.86
N MET A 80 15.55 -2.72 -44.74
CA MET A 80 15.64 -1.27 -44.55
C MET A 80 15.93 -0.90 -43.09
N THR A 81 16.91 0.00 -42.88
CA THR A 81 17.06 0.64 -41.56
C THR A 81 15.89 1.59 -41.31
N HIS A 82 15.59 1.86 -40.03
CA HIS A 82 14.51 2.78 -39.63
C HIS A 82 14.64 4.17 -40.29
N GLN A 83 15.86 4.69 -40.39
CA GLN A 83 16.13 6.00 -41.03
C GLN A 83 15.87 5.97 -42.53
N LEU A 84 16.30 4.92 -43.23
CA LEU A 84 16.10 4.76 -44.66
C LEU A 84 14.59 4.58 -44.98
N LEU A 85 13.89 3.79 -44.17
CA LEU A 85 12.44 3.61 -44.32
C LEU A 85 11.69 4.95 -44.15
N ARG A 86 11.99 5.73 -43.12
CA ARG A 86 11.39 7.06 -42.95
C ARG A 86 11.68 7.97 -44.13
N TRP A 87 12.92 8.01 -44.61
CA TRP A 87 13.27 8.83 -45.77
C TRP A 87 12.48 8.42 -47.02
N THR A 88 12.39 7.10 -47.30
CA THR A 88 11.66 6.55 -48.43
C THR A 88 10.15 6.84 -48.36
N LEU A 89 9.54 6.75 -47.15
CA LEU A 89 8.10 7.00 -46.96
C LEU A 89 7.74 8.49 -46.99
N PHE A 90 8.55 9.33 -46.35
CA PHE A 90 8.19 10.74 -46.09
C PHE A 90 8.83 11.73 -47.04
N VAL A 91 10.02 11.43 -47.58
CA VAL A 91 10.74 12.29 -48.51
C VAL A 91 10.49 11.87 -49.97
N GLU A 92 10.64 10.60 -50.28
CA GLU A 92 10.39 10.09 -51.63
C GLU A 92 8.90 9.85 -51.94
N GLY A 93 8.04 9.77 -50.91
CA GLY A 93 6.62 9.53 -51.07
C GLY A 93 6.26 8.12 -51.61
N LYS A 94 7.19 7.18 -51.53
CA LYS A 94 6.93 5.78 -51.93
C LYS A 94 6.09 5.05 -50.90
N TYR A 95 5.30 4.08 -51.32
CA TYR A 95 4.46 3.24 -50.44
C TYR A 95 3.49 4.03 -49.55
N PRO A 96 2.51 4.75 -50.13
CA PRO A 96 1.60 5.60 -49.35
C PRO A 96 0.74 4.85 -48.33
N ASP A 97 0.41 3.60 -48.58
CA ASP A 97 -0.30 2.67 -47.70
C ASP A 97 0.57 2.33 -46.44
N VAL A 98 1.84 2.04 -46.65
CA VAL A 98 2.80 1.80 -45.54
C VAL A 98 2.99 3.06 -44.73
N ARG A 99 3.07 4.23 -45.36
CA ARG A 99 3.19 5.52 -44.68
C ARG A 99 2.04 5.77 -43.70
N VAL A 100 0.78 5.55 -44.12
CA VAL A 100 -0.40 5.73 -43.24
C VAL A 100 -0.32 4.82 -42.02
N VAL A 101 0.11 3.59 -42.17
CA VAL A 101 0.25 2.64 -41.06
C VAL A 101 1.39 3.03 -40.12
N VAL A 102 2.50 3.54 -40.63
CA VAL A 102 3.63 4.04 -39.81
C VAL A 102 3.23 5.28 -39.03
N GLU A 103 2.55 6.25 -39.64
CA GLU A 103 2.03 7.44 -38.96
C GLU A 103 1.05 7.07 -37.83
N ARG A 104 0.16 6.10 -38.08
CA ARG A 104 -0.74 5.56 -37.05
C ARG A 104 0.02 4.91 -35.90
N LEU A 105 1.05 4.14 -36.20
CA LEU A 105 1.88 3.48 -35.18
C LEU A 105 2.66 4.51 -34.33
N GLU A 106 3.22 5.54 -34.95
CA GLU A 106 3.89 6.64 -34.25
C GLU A 106 2.94 7.37 -33.31
N ASN A 107 1.71 7.65 -33.76
CA ASN A 107 0.68 8.28 -32.93
C ASN A 107 0.33 7.40 -31.70
N LEU A 108 0.18 6.09 -31.87
CA LEU A 108 -0.09 5.17 -30.77
C LEU A 108 1.07 5.15 -29.74
N TYR A 109 2.32 5.18 -30.21
CA TYR A 109 3.46 5.29 -29.29
C TYR A 109 3.49 6.63 -28.55
N GLN A 110 3.14 7.72 -29.21
CA GLN A 110 3.02 9.03 -28.57
C GLN A 110 1.94 9.00 -27.47
N GLN A 111 0.76 8.45 -27.74
CA GLN A 111 -0.29 8.27 -26.72
C GLN A 111 0.18 7.43 -25.54
N MET A 112 1.01 6.41 -25.80
CA MET A 112 1.61 5.59 -24.74
C MET A 112 2.56 6.39 -23.85
N GLU A 113 3.39 7.28 -24.41
CA GLU A 113 4.28 8.15 -23.66
C GLU A 113 3.52 9.23 -22.88
N GLU A 114 2.47 9.82 -23.47
CA GLU A 114 1.57 10.76 -22.80
C GLU A 114 0.91 10.11 -21.58
N LEU A 115 0.42 8.86 -21.74
CA LEU A 115 -0.16 8.09 -20.64
C LEU A 115 0.85 7.80 -19.52
N ARG A 116 2.13 7.65 -19.84
CA ARG A 116 3.21 7.48 -18.83
C ARG A 116 3.52 8.78 -18.09
N ALA A 117 3.45 9.91 -18.79
CA ALA A 117 3.75 11.22 -18.22
C ALA A 117 2.62 11.81 -17.35
N GLU A 118 1.39 11.28 -17.46
CA GLU A 118 0.27 11.71 -16.61
C GLU A 118 0.58 11.49 -15.12
N ASP A 119 0.57 12.57 -14.33
CA ASP A 119 0.83 12.52 -12.89
C ASP A 119 -0.38 11.94 -12.12
N GLU A 120 -0.11 11.06 -11.15
CA GLU A 120 -1.13 10.39 -10.34
C GLU A 120 -1.70 11.28 -9.23
N SER A 121 -1.09 12.45 -8.98
CA SER A 121 -1.39 13.28 -7.81
C SER A 121 -2.78 13.93 -7.78
N ASP A 122 -3.36 14.23 -8.94
CA ASP A 122 -4.67 14.92 -9.03
C ASP A 122 -5.88 13.98 -9.13
N ALA A 123 -5.61 12.74 -9.17
CA ALA A 123 -6.53 11.71 -9.55
C ALA A 123 -7.55 11.35 -8.44
N ALA A 124 -7.18 11.48 -7.16
CA ALA A 124 -8.07 11.18 -6.03
C ALA A 124 -9.30 12.10 -5.94
N LYS A 125 -9.23 13.28 -6.58
CA LYS A 125 -10.36 14.26 -6.63
C LYS A 125 -11.40 13.92 -7.70
N LYS A 126 -11.16 12.92 -8.55
CA LYS A 126 -11.99 12.65 -9.74
C LYS A 126 -13.23 11.82 -9.46
N PHE A 127 -13.27 11.02 -8.39
CA PHE A 127 -14.37 10.11 -8.11
C PHE A 127 -15.37 10.67 -7.10
N VAL A 128 -16.64 10.54 -7.44
CA VAL A 128 -17.76 11.07 -6.64
C VAL A 128 -18.45 9.96 -5.86
N ARG A 129 -18.65 8.79 -6.47
CA ARG A 129 -19.50 7.73 -5.93
C ARG A 129 -19.15 6.35 -6.49
N LYS A 130 -19.55 5.29 -5.75
CA LYS A 130 -19.48 3.91 -6.24
C LYS A 130 -20.43 3.71 -7.43
N CYS A 131 -19.99 2.96 -8.43
CA CYS A 131 -20.84 2.57 -9.56
C CYS A 131 -22.06 1.77 -9.08
N PRO A 132 -23.29 2.13 -9.48
CA PRO A 132 -24.50 1.45 -9.05
C PRO A 132 -24.78 0.14 -9.81
N THR A 133 -24.09 -0.14 -10.93
CA THR A 133 -24.27 -1.40 -11.65
C THR A 133 -23.94 -2.61 -10.76
N PRO A 134 -24.83 -3.60 -10.62
CA PRO A 134 -24.51 -4.88 -10.01
C PRO A 134 -23.25 -5.48 -10.65
N GLU A 135 -22.41 -6.12 -9.87
CA GLU A 135 -21.15 -6.72 -10.29
C GLU A 135 -20.03 -5.72 -10.67
N CYS A 136 -20.30 -4.45 -10.96
CA CYS A 136 -19.26 -3.44 -11.19
C CYS A 136 -18.62 -3.00 -9.87
N ARG A 137 -17.27 -3.06 -9.84
CA ARG A 137 -16.47 -2.69 -8.67
C ARG A 137 -15.89 -1.28 -8.74
N GLY A 138 -16.24 -0.54 -9.80
CA GLY A 138 -15.74 0.79 -10.10
C GLY A 138 -16.43 1.93 -9.36
N PHE A 139 -15.98 3.13 -9.68
CA PHE A 139 -16.50 4.39 -9.15
C PHE A 139 -16.80 5.35 -10.29
N LEU A 140 -17.79 6.21 -10.09
CA LEU A 140 -18.19 7.25 -11.04
C LEU A 140 -17.27 8.45 -10.92
N ASN A 141 -16.85 8.99 -12.06
CA ASN A 141 -16.16 10.28 -12.16
C ASN A 141 -17.14 11.47 -11.95
N ARG A 142 -16.67 12.71 -12.15
CA ARG A 142 -17.49 13.91 -11.98
C ARG A 142 -18.60 14.04 -13.03
N GLU A 143 -18.43 13.44 -14.18
CA GLU A 143 -19.39 13.37 -15.27
C GLU A 143 -20.37 12.21 -15.09
N TYR A 144 -20.34 11.51 -13.93
CA TYR A 144 -21.16 10.33 -13.60
C TYR A 144 -20.96 9.16 -14.58
N HIS A 145 -19.78 9.07 -15.18
CA HIS A 145 -19.34 7.98 -16.03
C HIS A 145 -18.47 6.99 -15.26
N CYS A 146 -18.67 5.68 -15.47
CA CYS A 146 -17.83 4.62 -14.90
C CYS A 146 -16.93 4.02 -15.96
N THR A 147 -15.64 4.25 -15.87
CA THR A 147 -14.64 3.77 -16.84
C THR A 147 -14.41 2.23 -16.79
N LEU A 148 -14.85 1.55 -15.72
CA LEU A 148 -14.70 0.08 -15.61
C LEU A 148 -15.80 -0.71 -16.30
N CYS A 149 -17.02 -0.18 -16.35
CA CYS A 149 -18.15 -0.80 -17.06
C CYS A 149 -18.65 0.05 -18.22
N GLU A 150 -17.98 1.18 -18.49
CA GLU A 150 -18.30 2.12 -19.58
C GLU A 150 -19.76 2.64 -19.52
N GLY A 151 -20.37 2.66 -18.32
CA GLY A 151 -21.75 3.09 -18.10
C GLY A 151 -21.86 4.56 -17.70
N ASP A 152 -22.91 5.23 -18.20
CA ASP A 152 -23.28 6.60 -17.84
C ASP A 152 -24.49 6.60 -16.90
N TYR A 153 -24.46 7.47 -15.88
CA TYR A 153 -25.45 7.51 -14.82
C TYR A 153 -25.97 8.92 -14.57
N CYS A 154 -27.22 8.99 -14.14
CA CYS A 154 -27.85 10.27 -13.83
C CYS A 154 -27.32 10.85 -12.51
N GLU A 155 -26.91 12.11 -12.51
CA GLU A 155 -26.46 12.83 -11.32
C GLU A 155 -27.53 12.86 -10.20
N LYS A 156 -28.82 12.94 -10.56
CA LYS A 156 -29.91 13.14 -9.61
C LYS A 156 -30.39 11.84 -8.95
N CYS A 157 -30.53 10.75 -9.74
CA CYS A 157 -31.07 9.47 -9.22
C CYS A 157 -30.06 8.32 -9.19
N ASN A 158 -28.86 8.50 -9.78
CA ASN A 158 -27.82 7.48 -9.97
C ASN A 158 -28.23 6.23 -10.76
N GLU A 159 -29.32 6.29 -11.48
CA GLU A 159 -29.72 5.23 -12.39
C GLU A 159 -29.03 5.39 -13.74
N PRO A 160 -28.88 4.30 -14.51
CA PRO A 160 -28.28 4.38 -15.85
C PRO A 160 -29.03 5.39 -16.74
N THR A 161 -28.30 6.24 -17.45
CA THR A 161 -28.84 7.17 -18.42
C THR A 161 -29.11 6.43 -19.74
N GLY A 162 -30.38 6.22 -20.05
CA GLY A 162 -30.82 5.66 -21.35
C GLY A 162 -31.70 6.65 -22.12
N VAL A 163 -32.06 6.27 -23.34
CA VAL A 163 -33.00 7.07 -24.17
C VAL A 163 -34.33 7.20 -23.44
N GLY A 164 -34.73 8.42 -23.07
CA GLY A 164 -35.99 8.67 -22.33
C GLY A 164 -35.90 8.53 -20.82
N HIS A 165 -34.69 8.59 -20.22
CA HIS A 165 -34.53 8.50 -18.77
C HIS A 165 -35.36 9.58 -18.04
N ALA A 166 -36.24 9.14 -17.14
CA ALA A 166 -37.00 10.00 -16.23
C ALA A 166 -36.67 9.59 -14.77
N CYS A 167 -36.23 10.58 -13.98
CA CYS A 167 -35.87 10.33 -12.59
C CYS A 167 -37.10 10.03 -11.72
N ASP A 168 -37.06 8.94 -10.94
CA ASP A 168 -38.06 8.68 -9.89
C ASP A 168 -37.91 9.70 -8.75
N PRO A 169 -39.01 10.42 -8.38
CA PRO A 169 -38.95 11.46 -7.33
C PRO A 169 -38.52 10.93 -5.94
N GLU A 170 -38.85 9.69 -5.59
CA GLU A 170 -38.50 9.11 -4.28
C GLU A 170 -37.00 8.75 -4.25
N THR A 171 -36.47 8.22 -5.34
CA THR A 171 -35.03 7.94 -5.51
C THR A 171 -34.23 9.22 -5.44
N VAL A 172 -34.68 10.31 -6.09
CA VAL A 172 -34.01 11.62 -6.03
C VAL A 172 -33.97 12.17 -4.61
N LYS A 173 -35.06 12.08 -3.84
CA LYS A 173 -35.09 12.51 -2.44
C LYS A 173 -34.13 11.71 -1.56
N THR A 174 -34.10 10.40 -1.74
CA THR A 174 -33.19 9.50 -1.01
C THR A 174 -31.74 9.85 -1.29
N ILE A 175 -31.37 10.07 -2.54
CA ILE A 175 -30.03 10.48 -2.96
C ILE A 175 -29.66 11.85 -2.40
N ALA A 176 -30.57 12.81 -2.40
CA ALA A 176 -30.34 14.14 -1.84
C ALA A 176 -30.07 14.07 -0.32
N LEU A 177 -30.78 13.22 0.43
CA LEU A 177 -30.54 13.00 1.85
C LEU A 177 -29.14 12.39 2.10
N ILE A 178 -28.78 11.37 1.36
CA ILE A 178 -27.46 10.74 1.49
C ILE A 178 -26.33 11.75 1.19
N ASN A 179 -26.49 12.58 0.17
CA ASN A 179 -25.50 13.59 -0.23
C ASN A 179 -25.35 14.71 0.80
N LYS A 180 -26.37 15.04 1.57
CA LYS A 180 -26.33 16.10 2.57
C LYS A 180 -25.34 15.79 3.70
N ASP A 181 -25.25 14.53 4.12
CA ASP A 181 -24.47 14.11 5.27
C ASP A 181 -23.19 13.36 4.89
N SER A 182 -22.80 13.37 3.61
CA SER A 182 -21.62 12.70 3.09
C SER A 182 -20.80 13.61 2.19
N LYS A 183 -19.46 13.60 2.36
CA LYS A 183 -18.52 14.29 1.44
C LYS A 183 -17.32 13.42 1.16
N PRO A 184 -16.78 13.46 -0.06
CA PRO A 184 -15.53 12.78 -0.38
C PRO A 184 -14.35 13.46 0.33
N CYS A 185 -13.41 12.67 0.82
CA CYS A 185 -12.14 13.18 1.33
C CYS A 185 -11.39 13.93 0.22
N PRO A 186 -10.89 15.15 0.47
CA PRO A 186 -10.22 15.96 -0.56
C PRO A 186 -8.89 15.34 -1.05
N LYS A 187 -8.30 14.40 -0.29
CA LYS A 187 -7.05 13.74 -0.68
C LYS A 187 -7.28 12.39 -1.35
N CYS A 188 -8.13 11.52 -0.79
CA CYS A 188 -8.26 10.14 -1.28
C CYS A 188 -9.64 9.80 -1.87
N GLY A 189 -10.58 10.75 -1.90
CA GLY A 189 -11.91 10.55 -2.50
C GLY A 189 -12.87 9.63 -1.71
N VAL A 190 -12.41 9.01 -0.62
CA VAL A 190 -13.28 8.16 0.23
C VAL A 190 -14.41 8.98 0.79
N VAL A 191 -15.64 8.48 0.63
CA VAL A 191 -16.83 9.14 1.18
C VAL A 191 -16.82 9.03 2.69
N ILE A 192 -16.92 10.19 3.35
CA ILE A 192 -16.94 10.32 4.81
C ILE A 192 -18.31 10.85 5.20
N HIS A 193 -18.92 10.19 6.17
CA HIS A 193 -20.18 10.61 6.76
C HIS A 193 -19.94 11.42 8.02
N LYS A 194 -20.59 12.58 8.12
CA LYS A 194 -20.60 13.39 9.32
C LYS A 194 -21.85 13.11 10.12
N LEU A 195 -21.70 12.46 11.27
CA LEU A 195 -22.84 12.20 12.16
C LEU A 195 -23.19 13.46 12.96
N GLU A 196 -22.24 13.99 13.71
CA GLU A 196 -22.35 15.24 14.49
C GLU A 196 -20.94 15.77 14.82
N GLY A 197 -20.83 17.03 15.24
CA GLY A 197 -19.63 17.59 15.84
C GLY A 197 -18.84 18.60 14.99
N CYS A 198 -17.52 18.67 15.19
CA CYS A 198 -16.61 19.68 14.70
C CYS A 198 -16.54 19.78 13.16
N THR A 199 -16.24 20.96 12.65
CA THR A 199 -15.98 21.17 11.21
C THR A 199 -14.67 20.57 10.74
N GLN A 200 -13.72 20.30 11.63
CA GLN A 200 -12.50 19.60 11.32
C GLN A 200 -12.74 18.08 11.26
N MET A 201 -12.58 17.52 10.09
CA MET A 201 -12.75 16.08 9.83
C MET A 201 -11.38 15.42 9.64
N TRP A 202 -11.32 14.14 9.99
CA TRP A 202 -10.16 13.29 9.80
C TRP A 202 -10.52 12.09 8.95
N CYS A 203 -9.81 11.91 7.84
CA CYS A 203 -9.99 10.72 7.00
C CYS A 203 -9.28 9.51 7.62
N PRO A 204 -10.00 8.46 8.01
CA PRO A 204 -9.37 7.27 8.60
C PRO A 204 -8.60 6.43 7.59
N SER A 205 -8.81 6.66 6.30
CA SER A 205 -8.15 5.92 5.21
C SER A 205 -6.77 6.50 4.86
N CYS A 206 -6.69 7.81 4.58
CA CYS A 206 -5.44 8.46 4.16
C CYS A 206 -4.83 9.37 5.22
N HIS A 207 -5.40 9.39 6.43
CA HIS A 207 -4.94 10.14 7.59
C HIS A 207 -4.80 11.66 7.36
N THR A 208 -5.64 12.22 6.50
CA THR A 208 -5.64 13.66 6.19
C THR A 208 -6.72 14.38 6.98
N ALA A 209 -6.35 15.48 7.64
CA ALA A 209 -7.30 16.39 8.24
C ALA A 209 -7.80 17.40 7.20
N PHE A 210 -9.08 17.71 7.22
CA PHE A 210 -9.68 18.67 6.31
C PHE A 210 -10.93 19.34 6.92
N ASN A 211 -11.24 20.51 6.42
CA ASN A 211 -12.42 21.24 6.85
C ASN A 211 -13.67 20.72 6.13
N TRP A 212 -14.68 20.31 6.89
CA TRP A 212 -15.92 19.76 6.33
C TRP A 212 -16.69 20.75 5.45
N ARG A 213 -16.65 22.05 5.77
CA ARG A 213 -17.38 23.08 5.04
C ARG A 213 -16.71 23.41 3.71
N THR A 214 -15.40 23.67 3.75
CA THR A 214 -14.64 24.15 2.60
C THR A 214 -13.98 23.05 1.78
N GLY A 215 -13.78 21.85 2.34
CA GLY A 215 -12.98 20.79 1.74
C GLY A 215 -11.47 21.05 1.79
N ALA A 216 -11.02 22.16 2.35
CA ALA A 216 -9.60 22.49 2.42
C ALA A 216 -8.84 21.54 3.36
N ILE A 217 -7.65 21.10 2.94
CA ILE A 217 -6.77 20.27 3.78
C ILE A 217 -6.18 21.17 4.87
N GLU A 218 -6.27 20.71 6.12
CA GLU A 218 -5.74 21.41 7.29
C GLU A 218 -4.41 20.79 7.72
N LEU A 219 -3.34 21.59 7.67
CA LEU A 219 -1.99 21.18 8.06
C LEU A 219 -1.61 21.66 9.46
N GLY A 220 -2.47 22.44 10.12
CA GLY A 220 -2.23 23.02 11.44
C GLY A 220 -2.53 22.06 12.60
N ARG A 221 -2.76 22.63 13.79
CA ARG A 221 -3.09 21.85 14.99
C ARG A 221 -4.38 21.05 14.80
N ILE A 222 -4.24 19.73 14.77
CA ILE A 222 -5.36 18.81 14.58
C ILE A 222 -5.88 18.40 15.96
N HIS A 223 -7.16 18.67 16.23
CA HIS A 223 -7.85 18.34 17.49
C HIS A 223 -8.97 17.32 17.31
N ASN A 224 -9.10 16.73 16.11
CA ASN A 224 -10.07 15.68 15.87
C ASN A 224 -9.77 14.43 16.74
N PRO A 225 -10.75 13.86 17.45
CA PRO A 225 -10.55 12.71 18.35
C PRO A 225 -9.94 11.49 17.68
N HIS A 226 -10.27 11.23 16.41
CA HIS A 226 -9.71 10.12 15.64
C HIS A 226 -8.21 10.31 15.32
N TYR A 227 -7.77 11.55 15.12
CA TYR A 227 -6.35 11.87 14.98
C TYR A 227 -5.60 11.66 16.30
N LEU A 228 -6.17 12.08 17.43
CA LEU A 228 -5.56 11.89 18.75
C LEU A 228 -5.46 10.41 19.10
N GLU A 229 -6.45 9.60 18.71
CA GLU A 229 -6.41 8.15 18.86
C GLU A 229 -5.35 7.50 17.96
N PHE A 230 -5.21 7.94 16.72
CA PHE A 230 -4.15 7.51 15.80
C PHE A 230 -2.76 7.79 16.38
N ARG A 231 -2.51 9.00 16.88
CA ARG A 231 -1.25 9.36 17.57
C ARG A 231 -0.97 8.50 18.79
N ARG A 232 -1.98 8.24 19.60
CA ARG A 232 -1.86 7.40 20.81
C ARG A 232 -1.51 5.95 20.48
N LYS A 233 -1.87 5.47 19.31
CA LYS A 233 -1.55 4.12 18.79
C LYS A 233 -0.19 4.00 18.10
N GLY A 234 0.70 4.98 18.25
CA GLY A 234 2.07 4.95 17.72
C GLY A 234 2.22 5.47 16.29
N GLY A 235 1.32 6.32 15.82
CA GLY A 235 1.51 7.09 14.60
C GLY A 235 2.76 7.97 14.73
N SER A 236 3.71 7.82 13.78
CA SER A 236 5.01 8.48 13.77
C SER A 236 4.87 10.01 13.87
N ILE A 237 5.60 10.61 14.82
CA ILE A 237 5.87 12.05 14.86
C ILE A 237 7.27 12.24 14.30
N SER A 238 7.43 13.16 13.35
CA SER A 238 8.76 13.65 12.97
C SER A 238 9.45 14.18 14.21
N ARG A 239 10.57 13.57 14.60
CA ARG A 239 11.44 14.10 15.67
C ARG A 239 12.06 15.40 15.16
N GLU A 240 12.20 16.39 16.04
CA GLU A 240 12.97 17.59 15.75
C GLU A 240 14.45 17.25 15.64
N HIS A 241 15.18 17.97 14.77
CA HIS A 241 16.60 17.73 14.45
C HIS A 241 17.55 17.97 15.65
N SER A 242 17.05 18.42 16.80
CA SER A 242 17.79 18.75 18.01
C SER A 242 17.80 17.65 19.09
N ASP A 243 17.06 16.56 18.91
CA ASP A 243 17.09 15.44 19.84
C ASP A 243 18.42 14.69 19.69
N ILE A 244 19.28 14.85 20.66
CA ILE A 244 20.54 14.10 20.80
C ILE A 244 20.18 12.61 20.80
N PRO A 245 20.72 11.80 19.86
CA PRO A 245 20.47 10.37 19.87
C PRO A 245 21.03 9.80 21.19
N CYS A 246 20.16 9.43 22.12
CA CYS A 246 20.55 8.62 23.26
C CYS A 246 21.15 7.32 22.71
N GLY A 247 22.46 7.25 22.81
CA GLY A 247 23.36 6.12 22.73
C GLY A 247 22.89 4.89 21.97
N GLY A 248 22.87 4.89 20.64
CA GLY A 248 22.82 3.63 19.86
C GLY A 248 24.03 2.74 20.18
N ALA A 249 24.04 1.51 19.69
CA ALA A 249 25.16 0.59 19.87
C ALA A 249 26.49 1.26 19.48
N PRO A 250 27.59 1.03 20.21
CA PRO A 250 28.90 1.58 19.84
C PRO A 250 29.31 1.07 18.47
N THR A 251 30.08 1.88 17.74
CA THR A 251 30.62 1.47 16.47
C THR A 251 31.68 0.37 16.64
N PHE A 252 31.89 -0.41 15.58
CA PHE A 252 32.95 -1.43 15.57
C PHE A 252 34.34 -0.82 15.88
N ALA A 253 34.62 0.39 15.38
CA ALA A 253 35.88 1.08 15.61
C ALA A 253 36.05 1.49 17.08
N GLU A 254 35.00 1.98 17.72
CA GLU A 254 35.01 2.33 19.16
C GLU A 254 35.33 1.10 20.03
N LEU A 255 34.67 -0.04 19.79
CA LEU A 255 34.93 -1.27 20.52
C LEU A 255 36.36 -1.78 20.27
N ARG A 256 36.84 -1.75 19.05
CA ARG A 256 38.20 -2.20 18.72
C ARG A 256 39.30 -1.36 19.39
N SER A 257 39.02 -0.09 19.67
CA SER A 257 39.99 0.81 20.31
C SER A 257 40.31 0.45 21.78
N ILE A 258 39.46 -0.36 22.42
CA ILE A 258 39.59 -0.76 23.85
C ILE A 258 39.99 -2.23 24.03
N ALA A 259 40.65 -2.85 23.06
CA ALA A 259 41.05 -4.27 23.08
C ALA A 259 39.92 -5.24 23.43
N THR A 260 38.73 -5.02 22.84
CA THR A 260 37.54 -5.86 23.04
C THR A 260 37.80 -7.29 22.53
N PRO A 261 37.34 -8.35 23.22
CA PRO A 261 37.38 -9.72 22.74
C PRO A 261 36.73 -9.89 21.37
N GLU A 262 37.27 -10.78 20.54
CA GLU A 262 36.82 -10.97 19.15
C GLU A 262 35.35 -11.39 19.07
N GLU A 263 34.89 -12.18 20.01
CA GLU A 263 33.50 -12.66 20.10
C GLU A 263 32.49 -11.48 20.25
N LEU A 264 32.85 -10.47 21.06
CA LEU A 264 32.02 -9.28 21.21
C LEU A 264 32.06 -8.39 19.95
N LEU A 265 33.19 -8.35 19.23
CA LEU A 265 33.30 -7.66 17.94
C LEU A 265 32.46 -8.35 16.87
N ILE A 266 32.48 -9.70 16.81
CA ILE A 266 31.63 -10.46 15.91
C ILE A 266 30.16 -10.22 16.23
N PHE A 267 29.79 -10.27 17.50
CA PHE A 267 28.40 -9.97 17.92
C PHE A 267 27.96 -8.56 17.56
N ARG A 268 28.84 -7.57 17.63
CA ARG A 268 28.53 -6.22 17.16
C ARG A 268 28.19 -6.20 15.66
N LEU A 269 28.85 -6.99 14.83
CA LEU A 269 28.52 -7.14 13.41
C LEU A 269 27.15 -7.83 13.20
N GLU A 270 26.79 -8.78 14.09
CA GLU A 270 25.46 -9.40 14.07
C GLU A 270 24.36 -8.37 14.40
N LEU A 271 24.60 -7.44 15.36
CA LEU A 271 23.67 -6.36 15.61
C LEU A 271 23.45 -5.47 14.39
N ASP A 272 24.49 -5.16 13.62
CA ASP A 272 24.37 -4.43 12.35
C ASP A 272 23.51 -5.20 11.33
N GLN A 273 23.60 -6.53 11.33
CA GLN A 273 22.73 -7.36 10.50
C GLN A 273 21.27 -7.28 10.94
N PHE A 274 20.99 -7.34 12.26
CA PHE A 274 19.63 -7.17 12.78
C PHE A 274 19.05 -5.81 12.42
N GLU A 275 19.82 -4.72 12.54
CA GLU A 275 19.39 -3.38 12.12
C GLU A 275 19.01 -3.34 10.63
N ARG A 276 19.82 -3.99 9.77
CA ARG A 276 19.51 -4.11 8.33
C ARG A 276 18.23 -4.92 8.09
N GLU A 277 18.06 -6.06 8.78
CA GLU A 277 16.85 -6.88 8.64
C GLU A 277 15.60 -6.14 9.12
N ILE A 278 15.66 -5.41 10.25
CA ILE A 278 14.58 -4.55 10.72
C ILE A 278 14.17 -3.59 9.59
N ARG A 279 15.10 -2.84 9.05
CA ARG A 279 14.86 -1.80 8.04
C ARG A 279 14.35 -2.35 6.71
N TRP A 280 14.88 -3.48 6.24
CA TRP A 280 14.59 -4.00 4.91
C TRP A 280 13.47 -5.03 4.86
N VAL A 281 13.29 -5.82 5.91
CA VAL A 281 12.36 -6.95 5.93
C VAL A 281 11.12 -6.67 6.76
N TYR A 282 11.29 -6.11 7.97
CA TYR A 282 10.21 -6.00 8.94
C TYR A 282 9.50 -4.66 8.94
N ASP A 283 10.17 -3.58 8.60
CA ASP A 283 9.59 -2.24 8.50
C ASP A 283 8.68 -2.04 7.27
N ARG A 284 8.76 -2.92 6.29
CA ARG A 284 7.99 -2.81 5.05
C ARG A 284 6.75 -3.69 5.09
N PRO A 285 5.57 -3.12 5.33
CA PRO A 285 4.34 -3.89 5.25
C PRO A 285 4.11 -4.40 3.83
N GLN A 286 3.59 -5.60 3.72
CA GLN A 286 3.18 -6.16 2.42
C GLN A 286 2.07 -5.30 1.84
N SER A 287 2.34 -4.69 0.68
CA SER A 287 1.35 -3.90 -0.04
C SER A 287 0.16 -4.76 -0.50
N THR A 288 -1.03 -4.19 -0.40
CA THR A 288 -2.27 -4.77 -0.93
C THR A 288 -2.66 -4.19 -2.30
N ASP A 289 -1.83 -3.34 -2.90
CA ASP A 289 -2.13 -2.66 -4.18
C ASP A 289 -2.35 -3.65 -5.33
N TYR A 290 -1.45 -4.62 -5.47
CA TYR A 290 -1.58 -5.61 -6.55
C TYR A 290 -2.89 -6.41 -6.46
N PRO A 291 -3.25 -7.06 -5.33
CA PRO A 291 -4.52 -7.75 -5.22
C PRO A 291 -5.74 -6.82 -5.35
N ARG A 292 -5.65 -5.53 -4.95
CA ARG A 292 -6.74 -4.56 -5.20
C ARG A 292 -6.95 -4.31 -6.68
N ARG A 293 -5.86 -4.11 -7.44
CA ARG A 293 -5.92 -3.94 -8.91
C ARG A 293 -6.55 -5.15 -9.57
N MET A 294 -6.08 -6.36 -9.24
CA MET A 294 -6.65 -7.62 -9.76
C MET A 294 -8.14 -7.76 -9.44
N TYR A 295 -8.54 -7.35 -8.22
CA TYR A 295 -9.93 -7.37 -7.82
C TYR A 295 -10.80 -6.37 -8.58
N LEU A 296 -10.35 -5.12 -8.76
CA LEU A 296 -11.08 -4.10 -9.52
C LEU A 296 -11.20 -4.45 -11.02
N MET A 297 -10.20 -5.12 -11.58
CA MET A 297 -10.22 -5.63 -12.96
C MET A 297 -11.02 -6.94 -13.13
N ASN A 298 -11.77 -7.40 -12.10
CA ASN A 298 -12.51 -8.66 -12.10
C ASN A 298 -11.67 -9.93 -12.38
N GLN A 299 -10.35 -9.87 -12.16
CA GLN A 299 -9.43 -11.00 -12.39
C GLN A 299 -9.39 -12.00 -11.24
N ILE A 300 -9.85 -11.60 -10.04
CA ILE A 300 -9.98 -12.48 -8.88
C ILE A 300 -11.36 -12.31 -8.23
N SER A 301 -11.89 -13.38 -7.64
CA SER A 301 -13.16 -13.36 -6.92
C SER A 301 -13.04 -12.61 -5.58
N THR A 302 -14.19 -12.23 -5.00
CA THR A 302 -14.25 -11.59 -3.68
C THR A 302 -13.61 -12.48 -2.59
N GLU A 303 -13.86 -13.80 -2.64
CA GLU A 303 -13.32 -14.75 -1.69
C GLU A 303 -11.80 -14.89 -1.83
N SER A 304 -11.28 -14.90 -3.06
CA SER A 304 -9.85 -14.94 -3.32
C SER A 304 -9.16 -13.66 -2.86
N PHE A 305 -9.77 -12.50 -3.08
CA PHE A 305 -9.27 -11.22 -2.61
C PHE A 305 -9.22 -11.17 -1.09
N LYS A 306 -10.32 -11.50 -0.39
CA LYS A 306 -10.39 -11.56 1.07
C LYS A 306 -9.33 -12.50 1.65
N ARG A 307 -9.12 -13.67 1.04
CA ARG A 307 -8.08 -14.64 1.46
C ARG A 307 -6.67 -14.05 1.32
N GLU A 308 -6.40 -13.35 0.23
CA GLU A 308 -5.10 -12.73 -0.01
C GLU A 308 -4.79 -11.61 0.97
N ILE A 309 -5.79 -10.77 1.29
CA ILE A 309 -5.65 -9.72 2.30
C ILE A 309 -5.35 -10.34 3.67
N GLN A 310 -6.06 -11.39 4.07
CA GLN A 310 -5.82 -12.07 5.34
C GLN A 310 -4.41 -12.67 5.43
N LYS A 311 -3.89 -13.24 4.34
CA LYS A 311 -2.51 -13.76 4.31
C LYS A 311 -1.51 -12.65 4.55
N ARG A 312 -1.69 -11.50 3.87
CA ARG A 312 -0.81 -10.32 4.01
C ARG A 312 -0.91 -9.71 5.40
N ASP A 313 -2.12 -9.55 5.93
CA ASP A 313 -2.35 -9.07 7.30
C ASP A 313 -1.64 -9.96 8.33
N LYS A 314 -1.80 -11.29 8.23
CA LYS A 314 -1.11 -12.24 9.10
C LYS A 314 0.42 -12.12 9.02
N ARG A 315 0.96 -11.93 7.80
CA ARG A 315 2.39 -11.74 7.59
C ARG A 315 2.87 -10.41 8.18
N ASN A 316 2.10 -9.34 7.99
CA ASN A 316 2.42 -8.03 8.55
C ASN A 316 2.38 -8.03 10.09
N GLN A 317 1.41 -8.72 10.70
CA GLN A 317 1.37 -8.88 12.16
C GLN A 317 2.59 -9.63 12.68
N ARG A 318 2.98 -10.74 12.02
CA ARG A 318 4.20 -11.47 12.37
C ARG A 318 5.44 -10.59 12.23
N ASN A 319 5.58 -9.91 11.10
CA ASN A 319 6.74 -9.04 10.85
C ASN A 319 6.84 -7.92 11.89
N LYS A 320 5.70 -7.38 12.33
CA LYS A 320 5.66 -6.39 13.41
C LYS A 320 6.15 -6.95 14.75
N GLU A 321 5.80 -8.17 15.10
CA GLU A 321 6.31 -8.83 16.32
C GLU A 321 7.81 -9.09 16.21
N LEU A 322 8.30 -9.55 15.07
CA LEU A 322 9.74 -9.73 14.82
C LEU A 322 10.51 -8.41 14.83
N HIS A 323 9.93 -7.35 14.24
CA HIS A 323 10.51 -6.00 14.32
C HIS A 323 10.74 -5.57 15.76
N TYR A 324 9.72 -5.67 16.62
CA TYR A 324 9.85 -5.28 18.02
C TYR A 324 10.86 -6.13 18.77
N LEU A 325 10.92 -7.43 18.51
CA LEU A 325 11.88 -8.32 19.13
C LEU A 325 13.31 -7.95 18.74
N PHE A 326 13.59 -7.79 17.45
CA PHE A 326 14.93 -7.43 17.00
C PHE A 326 15.34 -6.02 17.41
N GLN A 327 14.40 -5.07 17.42
CA GLN A 327 14.69 -3.72 17.94
C GLN A 327 15.08 -3.77 19.43
N MET A 328 14.35 -4.55 20.23
CA MET A 328 14.70 -4.75 21.66
C MET A 328 16.09 -5.38 21.83
N ILE A 329 16.47 -6.34 20.97
CA ILE A 329 17.82 -6.94 21.01
C ILE A 329 18.87 -5.87 20.70
N VAL A 330 18.68 -5.11 19.62
CA VAL A 330 19.62 -4.06 19.20
C VAL A 330 19.79 -3.01 20.30
N ASP A 331 18.67 -2.53 20.87
CA ASP A 331 18.70 -1.50 21.90
C ASP A 331 19.36 -2.01 23.18
N ALA A 332 18.91 -3.14 23.73
CA ALA A 332 19.43 -3.68 24.99
C ALA A 332 20.91 -4.12 24.87
N CYS A 333 21.26 -4.86 23.82
CA CYS A 333 22.64 -5.29 23.63
C CYS A 333 23.56 -4.12 23.26
N GLY A 334 23.04 -3.10 22.56
CA GLY A 334 23.77 -1.86 22.30
C GLY A 334 24.14 -1.14 23.59
N ASP A 335 23.19 -1.05 24.55
CA ASP A 335 23.43 -0.46 25.86
C ASP A 335 24.45 -1.26 26.69
N PHE A 336 24.37 -2.61 26.66
CA PHE A 336 25.36 -3.44 27.35
C PHE A 336 26.77 -3.29 26.76
N LEU A 337 26.92 -3.18 25.45
CA LEU A 337 28.20 -2.91 24.81
C LEU A 337 28.74 -1.51 25.17
N ARG A 338 27.89 -0.49 25.32
CA ARG A 338 28.31 0.82 25.79
C ARG A 338 28.75 0.78 27.25
N GLN A 339 28.05 0.06 28.12
CA GLN A 339 28.44 -0.15 29.50
C GLN A 339 29.77 -0.89 29.59
N TYR A 340 29.98 -1.90 28.72
CA TYR A 340 31.25 -2.59 28.61
C TYR A 340 32.44 -1.67 28.29
N MET A 341 32.24 -0.66 27.44
CA MET A 341 33.29 0.32 27.12
C MET A 341 33.77 1.10 28.37
N ILE A 342 32.93 1.24 29.38
CA ILE A 342 33.24 1.94 30.62
C ILE A 342 33.84 0.97 31.65
N GLU A 343 33.17 -0.17 31.86
CA GLU A 343 33.50 -1.10 32.96
C GLU A 343 34.55 -2.14 32.57
N GLN A 344 34.70 -2.45 31.28
CA GLN A 344 35.59 -3.48 30.71
C GLN A 344 35.38 -4.89 31.36
N ASN A 345 34.17 -5.17 31.86
CA ASN A 345 33.86 -6.45 32.49
C ASN A 345 33.22 -7.40 31.46
N THR A 346 34.07 -8.23 30.80
CA THR A 346 33.65 -9.17 29.78
C THR A 346 32.65 -10.21 30.29
N GLN A 347 32.85 -10.77 31.49
CA GLN A 347 31.96 -11.81 32.02
C GLN A 347 30.53 -11.28 32.21
N ARG A 348 30.41 -10.03 32.72
CA ARG A 348 29.12 -9.39 32.94
C ARG A 348 28.40 -9.14 31.62
N VAL A 349 29.03 -8.48 30.62
CA VAL A 349 28.39 -8.16 29.34
C VAL A 349 27.97 -9.42 28.59
N VAL A 350 28.79 -10.46 28.60
CA VAL A 350 28.47 -11.77 27.97
C VAL A 350 27.25 -12.42 28.64
N SER A 351 27.21 -12.38 29.99
CA SER A 351 26.05 -12.89 30.74
C SER A 351 24.77 -12.13 30.41
N ASP A 352 24.82 -10.79 30.36
CA ASP A 352 23.68 -9.94 30.08
C ASP A 352 23.18 -10.13 28.64
N ILE A 353 24.08 -10.18 27.67
CA ILE A 353 23.75 -10.47 26.25
C ILE A 353 23.12 -11.87 26.12
N ASN A 354 23.71 -12.89 26.75
CA ASN A 354 23.17 -14.25 26.70
C ASN A 354 21.79 -14.36 27.35
N GLY A 355 21.51 -13.56 28.37
CA GLY A 355 20.17 -13.42 28.96
C GLY A 355 19.14 -12.88 27.95
N VAL A 356 19.52 -11.86 27.16
CA VAL A 356 18.66 -11.32 26.08
C VAL A 356 18.48 -12.37 24.98
N ILE A 357 19.51 -13.11 24.60
CA ILE A 357 19.45 -14.16 23.60
C ILE A 357 18.49 -15.30 24.02
N ASP A 358 18.56 -15.74 25.28
CA ASP A 358 17.64 -16.75 25.81
C ASP A 358 16.19 -16.29 25.76
N TYR A 359 15.91 -15.08 26.22
CA TYR A 359 14.58 -14.47 26.11
C TYR A 359 14.11 -14.35 24.65
N ALA A 360 14.98 -13.86 23.77
CA ALA A 360 14.65 -13.71 22.35
C ALA A 360 14.32 -15.06 21.70
N ASN A 361 15.06 -16.11 22.01
CA ASN A 361 14.79 -17.47 21.51
C ASN A 361 13.46 -18.01 22.01
N GLU A 362 13.07 -17.73 23.24
CA GLU A 362 11.76 -18.08 23.79
C GLU A 362 10.64 -17.39 23.01
N VAL A 363 10.79 -16.06 22.79
CA VAL A 363 9.82 -15.25 22.03
C VAL A 363 9.73 -15.72 20.57
N LEU A 364 10.85 -16.02 19.92
CA LEU A 364 10.87 -16.61 18.56
C LEU A 364 10.10 -17.92 18.49
N GLY A 365 10.26 -18.79 19.49
CA GLY A 365 9.49 -20.04 19.63
C GLY A 365 7.98 -19.77 19.76
N ASN A 366 7.60 -18.74 20.51
CA ASN A 366 6.21 -18.32 20.67
C ASN A 366 5.62 -17.79 19.34
N ILE A 367 6.37 -16.95 18.61
CA ILE A 367 5.99 -16.42 17.29
C ILE A 367 5.84 -17.60 16.30
N HIS A 368 6.76 -18.55 16.28
CA HIS A 368 6.67 -19.73 15.43
C HIS A 368 5.38 -20.52 15.69
N ARG A 369 5.08 -20.83 16.94
CA ARG A 369 3.85 -21.55 17.33
C ARG A 369 2.58 -20.79 16.93
N ARG A 370 2.55 -19.46 17.11
CA ARG A 370 1.40 -18.60 16.82
C ARG A 370 1.11 -18.49 15.32
N TYR A 371 2.12 -18.27 14.52
CA TYR A 371 1.94 -18.02 13.08
C TYR A 371 2.09 -19.25 12.21
N LYS A 372 2.59 -20.36 12.74
CA LYS A 372 2.86 -21.63 12.04
C LYS A 372 3.64 -21.39 10.74
N CYS A 373 4.70 -20.65 10.82
CA CYS A 373 5.52 -20.27 9.67
C CYS A 373 6.99 -20.25 10.05
N TYR A 374 7.84 -20.25 9.04
CA TYR A 374 9.28 -20.10 9.25
C TYR A 374 9.56 -18.82 10.05
N THR A 375 10.34 -18.96 11.10
CA THR A 375 10.93 -17.88 11.87
C THR A 375 12.42 -17.79 11.56
N PRO A 376 13.06 -16.63 11.82
CA PRO A 376 14.50 -16.52 11.75
C PRO A 376 15.21 -17.63 12.55
N ARG A 377 16.45 -17.91 12.16
CA ARG A 377 17.32 -18.87 12.86
C ARG A 377 17.36 -18.52 14.35
N ARG A 378 17.43 -19.56 15.20
CA ARG A 378 17.70 -19.40 16.62
C ARG A 378 19.02 -18.66 16.81
N LEU A 379 19.04 -17.69 17.72
CA LEU A 379 20.22 -16.91 18.06
C LEU A 379 21.20 -17.77 18.85
N GLU A 380 22.47 -17.66 18.56
CA GLU A 380 23.56 -18.39 19.24
C GLU A 380 24.09 -17.57 20.41
N LYS A 381 24.45 -18.24 21.49
CA LYS A 381 25.09 -17.62 22.67
C LYS A 381 26.53 -17.24 22.37
N ILE A 382 27.00 -16.21 23.04
CA ILE A 382 28.37 -15.77 23.01
C ILE A 382 29.14 -16.46 24.13
N TYR A 383 30.35 -16.89 23.85
CA TYR A 383 31.28 -17.50 24.80
C TYR A 383 32.62 -16.80 24.63
N CYS A 384 33.08 -16.07 25.68
CA CYS A 384 34.39 -15.42 25.75
C CYS A 384 35.23 -16.05 26.85
#